data_04d81dad69b8e2eca3d7d70db15e35e5
#
_entry.id   04d81dad69b8e2eca3d7d70db15e35e5
#
_cell.length_a   1.000
_cell.length_b   1.000
_cell.length_c   1.000
_cell.angle_alpha   90.00
_cell.angle_beta   90.00
_cell.angle_gamma   90.00
#
_symmetry.space_group_name_H-M   'P 1'
#
loop_
_entity.id
_entity.type
_entity.pdbx_description
1 polymer ?
#
loop_
_entity_poly.entity_id
_entity_poly.type
_entity_poly.pdbx_seq_one_letter_code
_entity_poly.pdbx_strand_id
1 'polypeptide(L)'
;MSAAVAEPVAHYRAAFEAASTDHAGTAAQRAAAFERFAALGFPGTRDETWKYTSLRRLESRRFPVRGAAAPAPVLPAPLTAYRLAVVDGRPRPDLSSPDRLPPGLRLRGLAEAQADGESLGALLRVTQGGGTERFAALNAALCPDVVLLEVGEGAAPEPIEILVAATATEPGMSHPRLVIRAARGSTARIVLRHAGDETERLVNSVVDVEVGPDAALHLYRLLDPGTRVFHIERIEATVAQRGTIFTHDAQLGAGLARLDLNARLVAPQAAAELTGLFLADGVRHLDTHVHVDHLAVGTRSLQDYRGVAAGRGRAVFNGKAVVHEGAQQSQARQTSRNLLLTPGAEIDTKPELEIYADDVQCSHGATTGQLDAAAMFYLRSRGLSETEARSALTRAFAGAVLSRMDHAAFAGVVREVLDARLERLLDTHP
;
A
#
# COMPACT_ATOMS: atom_id res chain seq x y z
N MET A 1 31.09 7.39 5.87
CA MET A 1 29.96 7.73 4.99
C MET A 1 30.50 8.37 3.73
N SER A 2 30.21 7.83 2.54
CA SER A 2 30.66 8.41 1.25
C SER A 2 29.93 9.73 1.00
N ALA A 3 30.61 10.74 0.44
CA ALA A 3 30.02 12.04 0.09
C ALA A 3 28.73 11.96 -0.73
N ALA A 4 28.55 10.89 -1.53
CA ALA A 4 27.34 10.63 -2.30
C ALA A 4 26.09 10.28 -1.45
N VAL A 5 26.27 9.82 -0.20
CA VAL A 5 25.15 9.49 0.72
C VAL A 5 24.69 10.73 1.51
N ALA A 6 25.54 11.72 1.65
CA ALA A 6 25.21 12.96 2.38
C ALA A 6 24.28 13.90 1.57
N GLU A 7 24.37 13.90 0.25
CA GLU A 7 23.65 14.87 -0.60
C GLU A 7 22.12 14.67 -0.65
N PRO A 8 21.55 13.45 -0.80
CA PRO A 8 20.12 13.25 -0.71
C PRO A 8 19.54 13.66 0.66
N VAL A 9 20.21 13.29 1.76
CA VAL A 9 19.76 13.65 3.13
C VAL A 9 19.78 15.17 3.32
N ALA A 10 20.78 15.88 2.79
CA ALA A 10 20.86 17.33 2.87
C ALA A 10 19.67 18.04 2.20
N HIS A 11 19.21 17.53 1.05
CA HIS A 11 18.02 18.06 0.40
C HIS A 11 16.76 17.93 1.28
N TYR A 12 16.55 16.75 1.88
CA TYR A 12 15.40 16.53 2.78
C TYR A 12 15.53 17.33 4.09
N ARG A 13 16.75 17.60 4.57
CA ARG A 13 16.99 18.50 5.71
C ARG A 13 16.55 19.91 5.42
N ALA A 14 16.93 20.47 4.28
CA ALA A 14 16.49 21.79 3.88
C ALA A 14 14.96 21.88 3.72
N ALA A 15 14.35 20.81 3.18
CA ALA A 15 12.89 20.71 3.07
C ALA A 15 12.20 20.65 4.46
N PHE A 16 12.78 19.92 5.41
CA PHE A 16 12.29 19.84 6.79
C PHE A 16 12.40 21.19 7.50
N GLU A 17 13.53 21.87 7.40
CA GLU A 17 13.76 23.20 8.00
C GLU A 17 12.77 24.23 7.43
N ALA A 18 12.51 24.20 6.11
CA ALA A 18 11.54 25.08 5.48
C ALA A 18 10.09 24.82 5.93
N ALA A 19 9.73 23.55 6.20
CA ALA A 19 8.40 23.15 6.67
C ALA A 19 8.18 23.34 8.17
N SER A 20 9.24 23.52 8.98
CA SER A 20 9.17 23.50 10.45
C SER A 20 8.34 24.64 11.06
N THR A 21 8.15 25.75 10.35
CA THR A 21 7.34 26.89 10.81
C THR A 21 5.85 26.57 10.92
N ASP A 22 5.35 25.61 10.16
CA ASP A 22 3.93 25.23 10.12
C ASP A 22 3.57 24.19 11.21
N HIS A 23 4.53 23.74 12.01
CA HIS A 23 4.39 22.57 12.89
C HIS A 23 4.51 22.89 14.39
N ALA A 24 4.05 24.08 14.81
CA ALA A 24 4.01 24.46 16.23
C ALA A 24 3.29 23.38 17.07
N GLY A 25 3.87 23.00 18.21
CA GLY A 25 3.36 21.95 19.09
C GLY A 25 3.77 20.51 18.74
N THR A 26 4.35 20.26 17.54
CA THR A 26 4.84 18.93 17.14
C THR A 26 6.34 18.90 16.82
N ALA A 27 7.03 20.02 16.99
CA ALA A 27 8.42 20.23 16.51
C ALA A 27 9.42 19.19 17.06
N ALA A 28 9.33 18.85 18.34
CA ALA A 28 10.25 17.90 18.96
C ALA A 28 10.12 16.49 18.39
N GLN A 29 8.89 15.99 18.20
CA GLN A 29 8.62 14.67 17.64
C GLN A 29 9.04 14.58 16.18
N ARG A 30 8.77 15.64 15.40
CA ARG A 30 9.16 15.72 14.00
C ARG A 30 10.66 15.81 13.82
N ALA A 31 11.36 16.58 14.70
CA ALA A 31 12.82 16.65 14.71
C ALA A 31 13.43 15.27 15.04
N ALA A 32 12.92 14.57 16.04
CA ALA A 32 13.38 13.22 16.37
C ALA A 32 13.15 12.24 15.20
N ALA A 33 12.02 12.33 14.52
CA ALA A 33 11.71 11.52 13.34
C ALA A 33 12.67 11.85 12.18
N PHE A 34 12.95 13.14 11.95
CA PHE A 34 13.90 13.54 10.92
C PHE A 34 15.32 13.04 11.21
N GLU A 35 15.81 13.18 12.46
CA GLU A 35 17.13 12.64 12.84
C GLU A 35 17.21 11.12 12.71
N ARG A 36 16.10 10.41 12.94
CA ARG A 36 16.01 8.96 12.66
C ARG A 36 16.19 8.68 11.16
N PHE A 37 15.49 9.41 10.29
CA PHE A 37 15.68 9.31 8.85
C PHE A 37 17.13 9.63 8.44
N ALA A 38 17.68 10.71 8.95
CA ALA A 38 19.04 11.15 8.62
C ALA A 38 20.10 10.11 9.04
N ALA A 39 19.92 9.46 10.19
CA ALA A 39 20.79 8.41 10.67
C ALA A 39 20.72 7.14 9.81
N LEU A 40 19.53 6.76 9.35
CA LEU A 40 19.30 5.58 8.50
C LEU A 40 19.70 5.83 7.04
N GLY A 41 19.51 7.04 6.52
CA GLY A 41 19.72 7.41 5.13
C GLY A 41 18.85 6.63 4.15
N PHE A 42 19.16 6.71 2.87
CA PHE A 42 18.50 5.89 1.84
C PHE A 42 18.99 4.43 1.89
N PRO A 43 18.12 3.44 1.63
CA PRO A 43 18.53 2.04 1.58
C PRO A 43 19.31 1.77 0.28
N GLY A 44 20.33 0.94 0.39
CA GLY A 44 21.04 0.42 -0.79
C GLY A 44 20.64 -1.02 -1.08
N THR A 45 21.03 -1.52 -2.25
CA THR A 45 20.80 -2.94 -2.63
C THR A 45 21.58 -3.95 -1.77
N ARG A 46 22.40 -3.48 -0.82
CA ARG A 46 23.02 -4.32 0.21
C ARG A 46 22.11 -4.54 1.42
N ASP A 47 21.09 -3.70 1.60
CA ASP A 47 20.06 -3.92 2.60
C ASP A 47 19.17 -5.07 2.11
N GLU A 48 19.06 -6.15 2.87
CA GLU A 48 18.36 -7.39 2.47
C GLU A 48 16.93 -7.10 1.96
N THR A 49 16.21 -6.20 2.63
CA THR A 49 14.84 -5.81 2.27
C THR A 49 14.74 -4.95 1.01
N TRP A 50 15.88 -4.46 0.48
CA TRP A 50 15.97 -3.62 -0.72
C TRP A 50 16.83 -4.24 -1.81
N LYS A 51 17.23 -5.49 -1.66
CA LYS A 51 18.14 -6.20 -2.57
C LYS A 51 17.69 -6.13 -4.03
N TYR A 52 16.40 -6.25 -4.29
CA TYR A 52 15.82 -6.26 -5.63
C TYR A 52 15.35 -4.87 -6.10
N THR A 53 15.36 -3.85 -5.23
CA THR A 53 14.78 -2.53 -5.51
C THR A 53 15.80 -1.42 -5.30
N SER A 54 16.28 -0.85 -6.40
CA SER A 54 17.24 0.25 -6.38
C SER A 54 16.56 1.61 -6.37
N LEU A 55 16.92 2.45 -5.41
CA LEU A 55 16.40 3.82 -5.29
C LEU A 55 17.29 4.89 -5.93
N ARG A 56 18.33 4.52 -6.69
CA ARG A 56 19.26 5.49 -7.33
C ARG A 56 18.55 6.55 -8.17
N ARG A 57 17.46 6.18 -8.85
CA ARG A 57 16.65 7.13 -9.63
C ARG A 57 15.94 8.14 -8.73
N LEU A 58 15.44 7.72 -7.58
CA LEU A 58 14.81 8.58 -6.58
C LEU A 58 15.87 9.48 -5.91
N GLU A 59 16.99 8.92 -5.50
CA GLU A 59 18.10 9.66 -4.87
C GLU A 59 18.65 10.78 -5.73
N SER A 60 18.63 10.63 -7.06
CA SER A 60 19.07 11.67 -8.00
C SER A 60 18.07 12.80 -8.21
N ARG A 61 16.87 12.71 -7.62
CA ARG A 61 15.81 13.72 -7.74
C ARG A 61 15.79 14.67 -6.54
N ARG A 62 15.32 15.88 -6.80
CA ARG A 62 15.13 16.92 -5.77
C ARG A 62 13.69 17.38 -5.83
N PHE A 63 12.85 16.81 -4.99
CA PHE A 63 11.43 17.14 -4.93
C PHE A 63 11.18 18.21 -3.86
N PRO A 64 10.63 19.39 -4.19
CA PRO A 64 10.17 20.33 -3.17
C PRO A 64 8.96 19.78 -2.42
N VAL A 65 8.81 20.14 -1.14
CA VAL A 65 7.57 19.93 -0.38
C VAL A 65 6.49 20.84 -0.94
N ARG A 66 5.30 20.32 -1.17
CA ARG A 66 4.18 21.10 -1.70
C ARG A 66 3.54 21.96 -0.62
N GLY A 67 3.30 23.24 -0.96
CA GLY A 67 2.56 24.18 -0.13
C GLY A 67 1.03 23.98 -0.22
N ALA A 68 0.31 24.64 0.71
CA ALA A 68 -1.16 24.54 0.81
C ALA A 68 -1.96 25.17 -0.34
N ALA A 69 -1.34 26.04 -1.14
CA ALA A 69 -2.02 26.91 -2.12
C ALA A 69 -2.07 26.35 -3.55
N ALA A 70 -1.89 25.05 -3.73
CA ALA A 70 -1.90 24.46 -5.06
C ALA A 70 -3.34 24.31 -5.63
N PRO A 71 -3.54 24.46 -6.96
CA PRO A 71 -4.86 24.31 -7.57
C PRO A 71 -5.43 22.91 -7.34
N ALA A 72 -6.78 22.82 -7.36
CA ALA A 72 -7.44 21.54 -7.21
C ALA A 72 -7.08 20.58 -8.36
N PRO A 73 -6.67 19.34 -8.09
CA PRO A 73 -6.43 18.35 -9.14
C PRO A 73 -7.75 17.89 -9.78
N VAL A 74 -7.65 17.37 -10.99
CA VAL A 74 -8.77 16.63 -11.58
C VAL A 74 -8.86 15.28 -10.86
N LEU A 75 -9.94 15.05 -10.14
CA LEU A 75 -10.16 13.82 -9.39
C LEU A 75 -10.95 12.81 -10.23
N PRO A 76 -10.63 11.50 -10.11
CA PRO A 76 -11.44 10.46 -10.73
C PRO A 76 -12.83 10.39 -10.08
N ALA A 77 -13.80 9.78 -10.77
CA ALA A 77 -15.13 9.53 -10.21
C ALA A 77 -15.05 8.76 -8.89
N PRO A 78 -15.91 9.09 -7.89
CA PRO A 78 -15.91 8.41 -6.61
C PRO A 78 -16.37 6.94 -6.74
N LEU A 79 -15.77 6.07 -5.92
CA LEU A 79 -16.12 4.64 -5.85
C LEU A 79 -17.15 4.32 -4.76
N THR A 80 -17.42 5.28 -3.90
CA THR A 80 -18.40 5.17 -2.80
C THR A 80 -19.21 6.45 -2.71
N ALA A 81 -20.34 6.39 -1.99
CA ALA A 81 -21.17 7.57 -1.75
C ALA A 81 -20.43 8.68 -0.95
N TYR A 82 -19.45 8.27 -0.15
CA TYR A 82 -18.69 9.17 0.71
C TYR A 82 -17.21 9.12 0.33
N ARG A 83 -16.65 10.28 0.04
CA ARG A 83 -15.22 10.45 -0.30
C ARG A 83 -14.57 11.45 0.62
N LEU A 84 -13.39 11.11 1.13
CA LEU A 84 -12.43 12.02 1.72
C LEU A 84 -11.29 12.24 0.73
N ALA A 85 -11.09 13.46 0.27
CA ALA A 85 -9.96 13.82 -0.57
C ALA A 85 -8.78 14.30 0.30
N VAL A 86 -7.62 13.70 0.08
CA VAL A 86 -6.33 14.08 0.69
C VAL A 86 -5.40 14.49 -0.44
N VAL A 87 -5.13 15.78 -0.56
CA VAL A 87 -4.31 16.33 -1.65
C VAL A 87 -3.00 16.85 -1.08
N ASP A 88 -1.89 16.38 -1.66
CA ASP A 88 -0.53 16.70 -1.17
C ASP A 88 -0.34 16.44 0.34
N GLY A 89 -1.02 15.40 0.86
CA GLY A 89 -0.98 15.00 2.27
C GLY A 89 -1.93 15.79 3.20
N ARG A 90 -2.74 16.71 2.67
CA ARG A 90 -3.70 17.52 3.46
C ARG A 90 -5.14 17.13 3.15
N PRO A 91 -6.01 16.98 4.15
CA PRO A 91 -7.45 16.88 3.91
C PRO A 91 -7.98 18.09 3.14
N ARG A 92 -8.84 17.85 2.14
CA ARG A 92 -9.48 18.88 1.31
C ARG A 92 -11.00 18.75 1.42
N PRO A 93 -11.63 19.43 2.40
CA PRO A 93 -13.08 19.39 2.59
C PRO A 93 -13.86 19.84 1.35
N ASP A 94 -13.33 20.82 0.61
CA ASP A 94 -13.92 21.35 -0.62
C ASP A 94 -13.94 20.35 -1.80
N LEU A 95 -13.12 19.29 -1.74
CA LEU A 95 -13.03 18.20 -2.73
C LEU A 95 -13.58 16.87 -2.17
N SER A 96 -14.01 16.87 -0.92
CA SER A 96 -14.60 15.71 -0.24
C SER A 96 -16.12 15.67 -0.46
N SER A 97 -16.74 14.53 -0.17
CA SER A 97 -18.21 14.41 -0.23
C SER A 97 -18.88 15.29 0.83
N PRO A 98 -20.17 15.61 0.63
CA PRO A 98 -20.83 16.66 1.39
C PRO A 98 -20.81 16.40 2.90
N ASP A 99 -21.14 17.46 3.62
CA ASP A 99 -21.08 17.81 5.04
C ASP A 99 -21.36 16.74 6.11
N ARG A 100 -21.59 15.48 5.76
CA ARG A 100 -21.84 14.39 6.71
C ARG A 100 -21.09 13.12 6.33
N LEU A 101 -20.27 12.65 7.27
CA LEU A 101 -19.77 11.28 7.27
C LEU A 101 -20.92 10.30 7.50
N PRO A 102 -20.80 9.04 7.06
CA PRO A 102 -21.73 7.98 7.45
C PRO A 102 -21.86 7.93 8.98
N PRO A 103 -23.06 7.65 9.52
CA PRO A 103 -23.22 7.43 10.94
C PRO A 103 -22.23 6.38 11.48
N GLY A 104 -21.65 6.64 12.65
CA GLY A 104 -20.66 5.76 13.25
C GLY A 104 -19.23 6.01 12.79
N LEU A 105 -18.96 6.96 11.87
CA LEU A 105 -17.63 7.42 11.53
C LEU A 105 -17.33 8.79 12.17
N ARG A 106 -16.09 8.94 12.62
CA ARG A 106 -15.52 10.21 13.07
C ARG A 106 -14.22 10.47 12.32
N LEU A 107 -14.05 11.70 11.81
CA LEU A 107 -12.84 12.15 11.13
C LEU A 107 -12.24 13.31 11.92
N ARG A 108 -10.94 13.25 12.19
CA ARG A 108 -10.19 14.31 12.87
C ARG A 108 -8.87 14.57 12.14
N GLY A 109 -8.46 15.83 12.08
CA GLY A 109 -7.09 16.22 11.74
C GLY A 109 -6.16 16.15 12.96
N LEU A 110 -4.87 16.38 12.75
CA LEU A 110 -3.85 16.33 13.80
C LEU A 110 -4.17 17.29 14.97
N ALA A 111 -4.53 18.54 14.68
CA ALA A 111 -4.80 19.55 15.71
C ALA A 111 -6.02 19.20 16.56
N GLU A 112 -7.10 18.72 15.93
CA GLU A 112 -8.32 18.29 16.64
C GLU A 112 -8.05 17.06 17.50
N ALA A 113 -7.34 16.06 16.95
CA ALA A 113 -6.98 14.87 17.70
C ALA A 113 -6.14 15.20 18.95
N GLN A 114 -5.19 16.13 18.83
CA GLN A 114 -4.40 16.59 19.96
C GLN A 114 -5.26 17.32 21.01
N ALA A 115 -6.18 18.19 20.58
CA ALA A 115 -7.09 18.88 21.48
C ALA A 115 -7.99 17.91 22.29
N ASP A 116 -8.32 16.76 21.69
CA ASP A 116 -9.05 15.67 22.33
C ASP A 116 -8.16 14.73 23.19
N GLY A 117 -6.87 15.02 23.33
CA GLY A 117 -5.96 14.28 24.19
C GLY A 117 -5.20 13.14 23.53
N GLU A 118 -5.25 13.00 22.20
CA GLU A 118 -4.44 12.00 21.49
C GLU A 118 -2.95 12.32 21.62
N SER A 119 -2.14 11.29 21.85
CA SER A 119 -0.70 11.48 21.95
C SER A 119 -0.07 11.62 20.55
N LEU A 120 0.84 12.58 20.42
CA LEU A 120 1.64 12.72 19.19
C LEU A 120 2.45 11.46 18.87
N GLY A 121 2.92 10.76 19.90
CA GLY A 121 3.65 9.50 19.73
C GLY A 121 2.80 8.39 19.08
N ALA A 122 1.47 8.41 19.29
CA ALA A 122 0.57 7.50 18.61
C ALA A 122 0.28 7.96 17.16
N LEU A 123 0.03 9.25 16.95
CA LEU A 123 -0.33 9.81 15.65
C LEU A 123 0.86 9.88 14.67
N LEU A 124 2.07 10.12 15.16
CA LEU A 124 3.30 10.21 14.38
C LEU A 124 4.23 9.00 14.62
N ARG A 125 3.65 7.85 14.95
CA ARG A 125 4.41 6.64 15.26
C ARG A 125 5.33 6.23 14.11
N VAL A 126 6.57 5.92 14.45
CA VAL A 126 7.53 5.27 13.55
C VAL A 126 7.83 3.90 14.11
N THR A 127 7.21 2.87 13.54
CA THR A 127 7.49 1.49 13.92
C THR A 127 8.89 1.12 13.45
N GLN A 128 9.73 0.65 14.38
CA GLN A 128 11.09 0.24 14.09
C GLN A 128 11.14 -1.07 13.33
N GLY A 129 12.18 -1.23 12.52
CA GLY A 129 12.37 -2.41 11.67
C GLY A 129 11.57 -2.35 10.36
N GLY A 130 11.83 -3.34 9.50
CA GLY A 130 11.26 -3.40 8.17
C GLY A 130 11.96 -2.50 7.15
N GLY A 131 11.63 -2.72 5.88
CA GLY A 131 12.31 -2.06 4.76
C GLY A 131 12.08 -0.56 4.69
N THR A 132 10.87 -0.11 5.04
CA THR A 132 10.44 1.30 4.87
C THR A 132 10.45 2.12 6.15
N GLU A 133 11.09 1.66 7.24
CA GLU A 133 11.21 2.42 8.50
C GLU A 133 11.73 3.85 8.26
N ARG A 134 12.77 4.00 7.43
CA ARG A 134 13.38 5.31 7.12
C ARG A 134 12.41 6.25 6.40
N PHE A 135 11.53 5.71 5.55
CA PHE A 135 10.49 6.48 4.87
C PHE A 135 9.32 6.81 5.81
N ALA A 136 8.99 5.92 6.75
CA ALA A 136 8.03 6.23 7.80
C ALA A 136 8.54 7.35 8.73
N ALA A 137 9.84 7.36 9.03
CA ALA A 137 10.47 8.45 9.78
C ALA A 137 10.45 9.77 8.99
N LEU A 138 10.77 9.74 7.69
CA LEU A 138 10.66 10.91 6.82
C LEU A 138 9.21 11.40 6.72
N ASN A 139 8.23 10.48 6.62
CA ASN A 139 6.81 10.85 6.63
C ASN A 139 6.43 11.54 7.93
N ALA A 140 6.78 10.98 9.09
CA ALA A 140 6.47 11.58 10.39
C ALA A 140 7.10 12.98 10.56
N ALA A 141 8.26 13.22 9.95
CA ALA A 141 8.89 14.53 9.95
C ALA A 141 8.18 15.55 9.06
N LEU A 142 7.72 15.12 7.86
CA LEU A 142 7.27 16.03 6.79
C LEU A 142 5.76 15.97 6.52
N CYS A 143 4.98 15.04 7.11
CA CYS A 143 3.53 14.99 6.87
C CYS A 143 2.88 16.30 7.33
N PRO A 144 2.12 16.97 6.44
CA PRO A 144 1.54 18.28 6.79
C PRO A 144 0.38 18.15 7.77
N ASP A 145 -0.31 17.02 7.75
CA ASP A 145 -1.42 16.71 8.64
C ASP A 145 -1.55 15.19 8.83
N VAL A 146 -2.40 14.77 9.76
CA VAL A 146 -2.79 13.38 9.99
C VAL A 146 -4.29 13.28 9.78
N VAL A 147 -4.71 12.30 9.00
CA VAL A 147 -6.12 11.92 8.86
C VAL A 147 -6.40 10.80 9.84
N LEU A 148 -7.11 11.08 10.91
CA LEU A 148 -7.58 10.09 11.88
C LEU A 148 -9.04 9.75 11.58
N LEU A 149 -9.30 8.54 11.07
CA LEU A 149 -10.63 8.00 10.80
C LEU A 149 -10.97 6.94 11.86
N GLU A 150 -12.05 7.15 12.59
CA GLU A 150 -12.51 6.25 13.64
C GLU A 150 -13.88 5.68 13.31
N VAL A 151 -14.01 4.37 13.48
CA VAL A 151 -15.29 3.63 13.38
C VAL A 151 -15.74 3.29 14.78
N GLY A 152 -16.92 3.77 15.18
CA GLY A 152 -17.47 3.60 16.52
C GLY A 152 -17.76 2.15 16.88
N GLU A 153 -17.91 1.88 18.18
CA GLU A 153 -18.19 0.54 18.71
C GLU A 153 -19.49 -0.03 18.12
N GLY A 154 -19.45 -1.26 17.64
CA GLY A 154 -20.59 -1.94 17.01
C GLY A 154 -21.08 -1.31 15.69
N ALA A 155 -20.44 -0.24 15.22
CA ALA A 155 -20.88 0.45 14.01
C ALA A 155 -20.51 -0.35 12.74
N ALA A 156 -21.38 -0.27 11.74
CA ALA A 156 -21.16 -0.82 10.41
C ALA A 156 -21.53 0.24 9.34
N PRO A 157 -20.73 1.31 9.22
CA PRO A 157 -21.02 2.41 8.29
C PRO A 157 -20.96 1.97 6.83
N GLU A 158 -21.59 2.75 5.96
CA GLU A 158 -21.39 2.61 4.51
C GLU A 158 -19.92 2.79 4.14
N PRO A 159 -19.46 2.17 3.03
CA PRO A 159 -18.08 2.30 2.60
C PRO A 159 -17.67 3.75 2.35
N ILE A 160 -16.44 4.10 2.76
CA ILE A 160 -15.82 5.41 2.51
C ILE A 160 -14.60 5.26 1.61
N GLU A 161 -14.47 6.16 0.62
CA GLU A 161 -13.25 6.30 -0.17
C GLU A 161 -12.35 7.35 0.45
N ILE A 162 -11.09 7.02 0.69
CA ILE A 162 -10.00 7.96 0.95
C ILE A 162 -9.21 8.07 -0.34
N LEU A 163 -9.38 9.18 -1.04
CA LEU A 163 -8.65 9.46 -2.28
C LEU A 163 -7.42 10.29 -1.97
N VAL A 164 -6.25 9.67 -2.11
CA VAL A 164 -4.96 10.36 -2.02
C VAL A 164 -4.56 10.81 -3.41
N ALA A 165 -4.47 12.11 -3.61
CA ALA A 165 -4.10 12.72 -4.87
C ALA A 165 -2.99 13.75 -4.68
N ALA A 166 -2.39 14.19 -5.77
CA ALA A 166 -1.42 15.28 -5.77
C ALA A 166 -1.79 16.31 -6.84
N THR A 167 -1.45 17.57 -6.59
CA THR A 167 -1.66 18.65 -7.56
C THR A 167 -0.80 18.44 -8.80
N ALA A 168 -1.40 18.63 -9.97
CA ALA A 168 -0.94 18.09 -11.24
C ALA A 168 0.18 18.85 -11.96
N THR A 169 0.56 20.07 -11.56
CA THR A 169 1.26 20.96 -12.49
C THR A 169 2.77 20.96 -12.44
N GLU A 170 3.38 20.49 -11.35
CA GLU A 170 4.85 20.52 -11.20
C GLU A 170 5.38 19.35 -10.36
N PRO A 171 6.66 18.95 -10.52
CA PRO A 171 7.29 17.97 -9.67
C PRO A 171 7.26 18.36 -8.19
N GLY A 172 7.12 17.37 -7.30
CA GLY A 172 7.10 17.62 -5.86
C GLY A 172 7.01 16.35 -5.04
N MET A 173 7.08 16.50 -3.72
CA MET A 173 6.85 15.39 -2.81
C MET A 173 5.64 15.64 -1.90
N SER A 174 4.97 14.54 -1.54
CA SER A 174 3.88 14.54 -0.58
C SER A 174 4.03 13.41 0.43
N HIS A 175 3.58 13.66 1.66
CA HIS A 175 3.71 12.73 2.78
C HIS A 175 2.34 12.53 3.44
N PRO A 176 1.37 11.85 2.76
CA PRO A 176 0.09 11.55 3.38
C PRO A 176 0.28 10.62 4.57
N ARG A 177 -0.47 10.90 5.66
CA ARG A 177 -0.49 10.07 6.84
C ARG A 177 -1.91 9.82 7.30
N LEU A 178 -2.26 8.54 7.42
CA LEU A 178 -3.60 8.07 7.81
C LEU A 178 -3.50 7.23 9.08
N VAL A 179 -4.45 7.41 9.99
CA VAL A 179 -4.66 6.53 11.12
C VAL A 179 -6.11 6.06 11.07
N ILE A 180 -6.34 4.77 11.03
CA ILE A 180 -7.65 4.15 10.89
C ILE A 180 -7.89 3.27 12.10
N ARG A 181 -8.96 3.52 12.85
CA ARG A 181 -9.33 2.74 14.02
C ARG A 181 -10.72 2.15 13.87
N ALA A 182 -10.82 0.84 13.96
CA ALA A 182 -12.09 0.13 14.04
C ALA A 182 -12.31 -0.31 15.50
N ALA A 183 -13.28 0.27 16.19
CA ALA A 183 -13.57 -0.04 17.58
C ALA A 183 -14.17 -1.45 17.73
N ARG A 184 -14.35 -1.92 18.96
CA ARG A 184 -14.91 -3.25 19.27
C ARG A 184 -16.20 -3.53 18.49
N GLY A 185 -16.27 -4.71 17.88
CA GLY A 185 -17.46 -5.22 17.18
C GLY A 185 -17.88 -4.44 15.95
N SER A 186 -17.07 -3.46 15.50
CA SER A 186 -17.39 -2.69 14.31
C SER A 186 -17.04 -3.44 13.00
N THR A 187 -17.69 -3.04 11.92
CA THR A 187 -17.34 -3.51 10.55
C THR A 187 -17.10 -2.30 9.65
N ALA A 188 -15.88 -2.14 9.16
CA ALA A 188 -15.50 -1.03 8.29
C ALA A 188 -15.12 -1.49 6.89
N ARG A 189 -15.51 -0.72 5.86
CA ARG A 189 -15.05 -0.88 4.47
C ARG A 189 -14.47 0.43 3.99
N ILE A 190 -13.18 0.42 3.71
CA ILE A 190 -12.41 1.62 3.33
C ILE A 190 -11.75 1.37 2.00
N VAL A 191 -12.03 2.23 1.03
CA VAL A 191 -11.33 2.25 -0.27
C VAL A 191 -10.22 3.29 -0.17
N LEU A 192 -8.97 2.86 -0.18
CA LEU A 192 -7.80 3.74 -0.25
C LEU A 192 -7.32 3.78 -1.71
N ARG A 193 -7.53 4.91 -2.36
CA ARG A 193 -7.17 5.09 -3.76
C ARG A 193 -6.07 6.14 -3.90
N HIS A 194 -4.95 5.72 -4.48
CA HIS A 194 -3.88 6.63 -4.89
C HIS A 194 -4.03 6.94 -6.37
N ALA A 195 -4.34 8.19 -6.69
CA ALA A 195 -4.51 8.67 -8.05
C ALA A 195 -3.46 9.74 -8.38
N GLY A 196 -3.05 9.80 -9.63
CA GLY A 196 -2.10 10.79 -10.13
C GLY A 196 -1.91 10.67 -11.63
N ASP A 197 -1.36 11.72 -12.21
CA ASP A 197 -1.00 11.82 -13.62
C ASP A 197 0.47 11.43 -13.86
N GLU A 198 1.01 11.77 -15.03
CA GLU A 198 2.41 11.53 -15.40
C GLU A 198 3.39 12.59 -14.84
N THR A 199 2.97 13.49 -13.97
CA THR A 199 3.87 14.46 -13.33
C THR A 199 4.84 13.73 -12.40
N GLU A 200 6.12 14.06 -12.51
CA GLU A 200 7.17 13.43 -11.69
C GLU A 200 7.03 13.81 -10.21
N ARG A 201 6.92 12.82 -9.33
CA ARG A 201 6.71 13.08 -7.90
C ARG A 201 7.15 11.92 -7.01
N LEU A 202 7.38 12.25 -5.75
CA LEU A 202 7.51 11.28 -4.65
C LEU A 202 6.22 11.32 -3.80
N VAL A 203 5.57 10.19 -3.66
CA VAL A 203 4.52 9.97 -2.65
C VAL A 203 5.08 9.01 -1.61
N ASN A 204 5.22 9.48 -0.38
CA ASN A 204 5.67 8.69 0.75
C ASN A 204 4.53 8.59 1.78
N SER A 205 3.74 7.53 1.69
CA SER A 205 2.50 7.31 2.44
C SER A 205 2.72 6.42 3.66
N VAL A 206 2.05 6.74 4.76
CA VAL A 206 1.98 5.87 5.95
C VAL A 206 0.53 5.71 6.37
N VAL A 207 0.12 4.46 6.60
CA VAL A 207 -1.22 4.10 7.08
C VAL A 207 -1.08 3.21 8.30
N ASP A 208 -1.49 3.73 9.45
CA ASP A 208 -1.59 2.97 10.70
C ASP A 208 -3.03 2.46 10.88
N VAL A 209 -3.21 1.16 11.09
CA VAL A 209 -4.53 0.51 11.22
C VAL A 209 -4.63 -0.20 12.57
N GLU A 210 -5.67 0.09 13.32
CA GLU A 210 -6.00 -0.57 14.57
C GLU A 210 -7.36 -1.26 14.46
N VAL A 211 -7.36 -2.59 14.54
CA VAL A 211 -8.59 -3.41 14.51
C VAL A 211 -8.88 -3.89 15.92
N GLY A 212 -9.94 -3.36 16.50
CA GLY A 212 -10.39 -3.67 17.86
C GLY A 212 -10.90 -5.10 18.03
N PRO A 213 -11.19 -5.51 19.27
CA PRO A 213 -11.73 -6.84 19.53
C PRO A 213 -13.05 -7.06 18.79
N ASP A 214 -13.22 -8.25 18.21
CA ASP A 214 -14.42 -8.65 17.45
C ASP A 214 -14.74 -7.75 16.24
N ALA A 215 -13.82 -6.86 15.82
CA ALA A 215 -14.02 -5.96 14.69
C ALA A 215 -13.56 -6.58 13.37
N ALA A 216 -14.14 -6.14 12.26
CA ALA A 216 -13.74 -6.48 10.91
C ALA A 216 -13.44 -5.22 10.10
N LEU A 217 -12.25 -5.14 9.52
CA LEU A 217 -11.85 -4.02 8.67
C LEU A 217 -11.44 -4.52 7.29
N HIS A 218 -12.13 -4.05 6.26
CA HIS A 218 -11.77 -4.27 4.86
C HIS A 218 -11.09 -3.03 4.30
N LEU A 219 -9.85 -3.18 3.84
CA LEU A 219 -9.07 -2.15 3.17
C LEU A 219 -8.87 -2.52 1.69
N TYR A 220 -9.55 -1.81 0.81
CA TYR A 220 -9.41 -1.94 -0.64
C TYR A 220 -8.44 -0.87 -1.13
N ARG A 221 -7.24 -1.28 -1.52
CA ARG A 221 -6.19 -0.38 -1.95
C ARG A 221 -5.99 -0.42 -3.47
N LEU A 222 -6.07 0.73 -4.13
CA LEU A 222 -5.75 0.88 -5.54
C LEU A 222 -4.62 1.90 -5.73
N LEU A 223 -3.52 1.45 -6.31
CA LEU A 223 -2.41 2.30 -6.73
C LEU A 223 -2.37 2.34 -8.26
N ASP A 224 -2.74 3.48 -8.84
CA ASP A 224 -2.74 3.67 -10.31
C ASP A 224 -2.27 5.08 -10.75
N PRO A 225 -1.17 5.62 -10.20
CA PRO A 225 -0.57 6.85 -10.74
C PRO A 225 0.29 6.56 -11.98
N GLY A 226 0.71 7.63 -12.66
CA GLY A 226 1.55 7.58 -13.84
C GLY A 226 2.95 7.02 -13.63
N THR A 227 3.66 6.78 -14.75
CA THR A 227 4.96 6.08 -14.78
C THR A 227 6.13 6.90 -14.22
N ARG A 228 5.94 8.20 -14.00
CA ARG A 228 6.96 9.10 -13.44
C ARG A 228 6.86 9.26 -11.93
N VAL A 229 5.91 8.55 -11.28
CA VAL A 229 5.69 8.59 -9.84
C VAL A 229 6.58 7.57 -9.14
N PHE A 230 7.25 8.00 -8.06
CA PHE A 230 7.85 7.16 -7.05
C PHE A 230 6.88 7.06 -5.88
N HIS A 231 6.39 5.86 -5.59
CA HIS A 231 5.42 5.63 -4.52
C HIS A 231 6.02 4.68 -3.48
N ILE A 232 6.20 5.16 -2.26
CA ILE A 232 6.65 4.34 -1.14
C ILE A 232 5.58 4.39 -0.07
N GLU A 233 5.06 3.24 0.32
CA GLU A 233 3.98 3.15 1.29
C GLU A 233 4.26 2.11 2.34
N ARG A 234 3.92 2.46 3.57
CA ARG A 234 3.93 1.57 4.71
C ARG A 234 2.54 1.49 5.31
N ILE A 235 2.02 0.27 5.47
CA ILE A 235 0.77 -0.03 6.17
C ILE A 235 1.11 -0.87 7.39
N GLU A 236 0.76 -0.39 8.58
CA GLU A 236 0.95 -1.07 9.86
C GLU A 236 -0.40 -1.42 10.47
N ALA A 237 -0.75 -2.69 10.50
CA ALA A 237 -1.99 -3.16 11.09
C ALA A 237 -1.72 -3.88 12.43
N THR A 238 -2.48 -3.49 13.46
CA THR A 238 -2.52 -4.21 14.73
C THR A 238 -3.92 -4.77 14.93
N VAL A 239 -4.03 -6.08 15.13
CA VAL A 239 -5.31 -6.79 15.21
C VAL A 239 -5.49 -7.40 16.60
N ALA A 240 -6.55 -6.96 17.28
CA ALA A 240 -6.91 -7.39 18.62
C ALA A 240 -7.70 -8.73 18.61
N GLN A 241 -8.14 -9.17 19.78
CA GLN A 241 -8.81 -10.46 20.00
C GLN A 241 -10.01 -10.66 19.06
N ARG A 242 -10.03 -11.76 18.31
CA ARG A 242 -11.05 -12.12 17.31
C ARG A 242 -11.30 -11.04 16.25
N GLY A 243 -10.47 -10.00 16.21
CA GLY A 243 -10.50 -9.01 15.15
C GLY A 243 -10.00 -9.60 13.84
N THR A 244 -10.41 -9.05 12.72
CA THR A 244 -9.95 -9.48 11.39
C THR A 244 -9.66 -8.26 10.51
N ILE A 245 -8.48 -8.27 9.90
CA ILE A 245 -8.17 -7.36 8.80
C ILE A 245 -8.24 -8.11 7.46
N PHE A 246 -8.96 -7.54 6.51
CA PHE A 246 -8.98 -7.96 5.10
C PHE A 246 -8.33 -6.88 4.27
N THR A 247 -7.32 -7.22 3.48
CA THR A 247 -6.77 -6.30 2.49
C THR A 247 -6.96 -6.83 1.08
N HIS A 248 -7.36 -5.94 0.18
CA HIS A 248 -7.50 -6.20 -1.24
C HIS A 248 -6.63 -5.17 -1.98
N ASP A 249 -5.39 -5.55 -2.29
CA ASP A 249 -4.41 -4.67 -2.91
C ASP A 249 -4.41 -4.81 -4.43
N ALA A 250 -4.51 -3.70 -5.15
CA ALA A 250 -4.33 -3.61 -6.59
C ALA A 250 -3.21 -2.62 -6.91
N GLN A 251 -2.01 -3.12 -7.17
CA GLN A 251 -0.83 -2.33 -7.48
C GLN A 251 -0.61 -2.32 -8.99
N LEU A 252 -1.16 -1.32 -9.66
CA LEU A 252 -1.20 -1.22 -11.11
C LEU A 252 -0.40 -0.04 -11.66
N GLY A 253 -0.07 0.96 -10.86
CA GLY A 253 0.57 2.22 -11.27
C GLY A 253 1.94 2.46 -10.68
N ALA A 254 2.43 3.68 -10.87
CA ALA A 254 3.76 4.21 -10.58
C ALA A 254 4.90 3.68 -11.48
N GLY A 255 5.97 4.44 -11.60
CA GLY A 255 7.20 4.00 -12.26
C GLY A 255 8.07 3.14 -11.36
N LEU A 256 8.09 3.50 -10.06
CA LEU A 256 8.61 2.69 -8.97
C LEU A 256 7.61 2.73 -7.82
N ALA A 257 7.14 1.58 -7.39
CA ALA A 257 6.31 1.48 -6.19
C ALA A 257 6.89 0.46 -5.22
N ARG A 258 6.86 0.80 -3.92
CA ARG A 258 7.15 -0.10 -2.82
C ARG A 258 6.01 -0.06 -1.81
N LEU A 259 5.46 -1.23 -1.49
CA LEU A 259 4.52 -1.44 -0.39
C LEU A 259 5.15 -2.34 0.67
N ASP A 260 5.21 -1.88 1.91
CA ASP A 260 5.41 -2.73 3.08
C ASP A 260 4.10 -2.78 3.87
N LEU A 261 3.42 -3.93 3.84
CA LEU A 261 2.21 -4.21 4.59
C LEU A 261 2.54 -5.16 5.74
N ASN A 262 2.46 -4.66 6.96
CA ASN A 262 2.77 -5.41 8.16
C ASN A 262 1.50 -5.60 9.00
N ALA A 263 1.16 -6.83 9.35
CA ALA A 263 0.02 -7.16 10.20
C ALA A 263 0.50 -7.89 11.45
N ARG A 264 0.18 -7.33 12.62
CA ARG A 264 0.51 -7.91 13.92
C ARG A 264 -0.76 -8.45 14.57
N LEU A 265 -0.82 -9.77 14.73
CA LEU A 265 -1.93 -10.48 15.38
C LEU A 265 -1.62 -10.59 16.87
N VAL A 266 -1.97 -9.55 17.64
CA VAL A 266 -1.46 -9.35 18.99
C VAL A 266 -2.28 -10.05 20.09
N ALA A 267 -3.43 -10.64 19.74
CA ALA A 267 -4.34 -11.24 20.72
C ALA A 267 -4.96 -12.55 20.18
N PRO A 268 -5.50 -13.41 21.06
CA PRO A 268 -6.04 -14.71 20.64
C PRO A 268 -7.09 -14.61 19.54
N GLN A 269 -7.00 -15.55 18.57
CA GLN A 269 -7.93 -15.68 17.44
C GLN A 269 -7.99 -14.47 16.49
N ALA A 270 -7.02 -13.57 16.57
CA ALA A 270 -6.89 -12.48 15.57
C ALA A 270 -6.57 -13.07 14.19
N ALA A 271 -7.04 -12.42 13.12
CA ALA A 271 -6.86 -12.90 11.76
C ALA A 271 -6.47 -11.81 10.76
N ALA A 272 -5.74 -12.20 9.71
CA ALA A 272 -5.39 -11.35 8.58
C ALA A 272 -5.59 -12.12 7.26
N GLU A 273 -6.44 -11.59 6.37
CA GLU A 273 -6.58 -12.09 5.00
C GLU A 273 -6.08 -11.01 4.04
N LEU A 274 -4.89 -11.25 3.48
CA LEU A 274 -4.15 -10.28 2.68
C LEU A 274 -4.07 -10.78 1.24
N THR A 275 -4.82 -10.14 0.35
CA THR A 275 -4.91 -10.54 -1.05
C THR A 275 -4.48 -9.41 -1.97
N GLY A 276 -3.88 -9.73 -3.11
CA GLY A 276 -3.44 -8.68 -4.01
C GLY A 276 -3.15 -9.10 -5.44
N LEU A 277 -3.19 -8.10 -6.31
CA LEU A 277 -2.82 -8.17 -7.71
C LEU A 277 -1.81 -7.06 -8.02
N PHE A 278 -0.71 -7.41 -8.66
CA PHE A 278 0.21 -6.42 -9.23
C PHE A 278 0.42 -6.67 -10.72
N LEU A 279 0.51 -5.57 -11.48
CA LEU A 279 0.79 -5.59 -12.93
C LEU A 279 1.97 -4.66 -13.22
N ALA A 280 3.15 -5.24 -13.45
CA ALA A 280 4.35 -4.52 -13.85
C ALA A 280 4.50 -4.57 -15.38
N ASP A 281 4.07 -3.53 -16.08
CA ASP A 281 4.18 -3.40 -17.53
C ASP A 281 5.20 -2.31 -17.94
N GLY A 282 5.62 -2.34 -19.19
CA GLY A 282 6.57 -1.37 -19.74
C GLY A 282 7.93 -1.41 -19.04
N VAL A 283 8.25 -0.41 -18.22
CA VAL A 283 9.50 -0.31 -17.44
C VAL A 283 9.23 -0.10 -15.95
N ARG A 284 8.00 -0.40 -15.49
CA ARG A 284 7.62 -0.26 -14.09
C ARG A 284 8.38 -1.22 -13.20
N HIS A 285 8.65 -0.78 -11.99
CA HIS A 285 9.19 -1.60 -10.91
C HIS A 285 8.22 -1.57 -9.74
N LEU A 286 7.56 -2.70 -9.46
CA LEU A 286 6.58 -2.84 -8.39
C LEU A 286 7.10 -3.82 -7.35
N ASP A 287 7.22 -3.39 -6.10
CA ASP A 287 7.80 -4.17 -5.02
C ASP A 287 6.81 -4.24 -3.85
N THR A 288 6.35 -5.43 -3.51
CA THR A 288 5.35 -5.69 -2.47
C THR A 288 5.92 -6.62 -1.42
N HIS A 289 5.99 -6.13 -0.19
CA HIS A 289 6.35 -6.91 0.98
C HIS A 289 5.16 -7.03 1.92
N VAL A 290 4.82 -8.26 2.27
CA VAL A 290 3.72 -8.57 3.19
C VAL A 290 4.27 -9.37 4.36
N HIS A 291 4.19 -8.81 5.55
CA HIS A 291 4.69 -9.46 6.76
C HIS A 291 3.55 -9.65 7.76
N VAL A 292 3.43 -10.85 8.32
CA VAL A 292 2.47 -11.16 9.37
C VAL A 292 3.18 -11.74 10.59
N ASP A 293 3.01 -11.07 11.74
CA ASP A 293 3.45 -11.57 13.04
C ASP A 293 2.28 -12.24 13.78
N HIS A 294 2.38 -13.54 14.00
CA HIS A 294 1.50 -14.31 14.88
C HIS A 294 2.06 -14.24 16.31
N LEU A 295 1.45 -13.42 17.18
CA LEU A 295 1.92 -13.13 18.53
C LEU A 295 1.08 -13.80 19.64
N ALA A 296 -0.04 -14.44 19.28
CA ALA A 296 -0.98 -15.01 20.23
C ALA A 296 -1.57 -16.32 19.72
N VAL A 297 -2.17 -17.10 20.63
CA VAL A 297 -2.74 -18.41 20.35
C VAL A 297 -3.92 -18.36 19.36
N GLY A 298 -3.99 -19.35 18.45
CA GLY A 298 -5.10 -19.55 17.54
C GLY A 298 -5.25 -18.49 16.46
N THR A 299 -4.19 -17.73 16.18
CA THR A 299 -4.20 -16.68 15.15
C THR A 299 -4.14 -17.27 13.74
N ARG A 300 -4.69 -16.57 12.76
CA ARG A 300 -4.76 -17.04 11.37
C ARG A 300 -4.32 -15.98 10.37
N SER A 301 -3.54 -16.41 9.37
CA SER A 301 -3.22 -15.55 8.23
C SER A 301 -3.32 -16.26 6.90
N LEU A 302 -3.80 -15.52 5.89
CA LEU A 302 -3.77 -15.90 4.49
C LEU A 302 -3.12 -14.77 3.70
N GLN A 303 -2.09 -15.08 2.92
CA GLN A 303 -1.52 -14.21 1.90
C GLN A 303 -1.75 -14.88 0.54
N ASP A 304 -2.53 -14.24 -0.36
CA ASP A 304 -2.79 -14.76 -1.72
C ASP A 304 -2.58 -13.65 -2.74
N TYR A 305 -1.42 -13.66 -3.38
CA TYR A 305 -1.03 -12.63 -4.33
C TYR A 305 -0.85 -13.20 -5.73
N ARG A 306 -1.25 -12.42 -6.72
CA ARG A 306 -1.01 -12.71 -8.13
C ARG A 306 -0.28 -11.58 -8.80
N GLY A 307 0.77 -11.96 -9.56
CA GLY A 307 1.59 -11.04 -10.30
C GLY A 307 1.48 -11.24 -11.80
N VAL A 308 1.44 -10.16 -12.56
CA VAL A 308 1.59 -10.19 -14.01
C VAL A 308 2.70 -9.23 -14.38
N ALA A 309 3.65 -9.68 -15.22
CA ALA A 309 4.69 -8.80 -15.72
C ALA A 309 4.80 -8.91 -17.26
N ALA A 310 5.03 -7.75 -17.89
CA ALA A 310 5.12 -7.63 -19.35
C ALA A 310 6.10 -6.52 -19.78
N GLY A 311 6.54 -6.55 -21.03
CA GLY A 311 7.54 -5.62 -21.55
C GLY A 311 8.90 -5.87 -20.90
N ARG A 312 9.41 -4.88 -20.19
CA ARG A 312 10.59 -4.94 -19.30
C ARG A 312 10.21 -4.61 -17.86
N GLY A 313 8.94 -4.83 -17.53
CA GLY A 313 8.41 -4.63 -16.20
C GLY A 313 9.05 -5.60 -15.20
N ARG A 314 9.31 -5.11 -14.01
CA ARG A 314 9.85 -5.89 -12.90
C ARG A 314 8.92 -5.84 -11.71
N ALA A 315 8.71 -6.98 -11.08
CA ALA A 315 7.98 -7.05 -9.83
C ALA A 315 8.75 -7.85 -8.80
N VAL A 316 8.54 -7.50 -7.54
CA VAL A 316 9.04 -8.23 -6.38
C VAL A 316 7.86 -8.54 -5.48
N PHE A 317 7.76 -9.77 -5.02
CA PHE A 317 6.84 -10.16 -3.96
C PHE A 317 7.60 -10.88 -2.86
N ASN A 318 7.61 -10.30 -1.67
CA ASN A 318 8.11 -10.94 -0.47
C ASN A 318 6.94 -11.16 0.50
N GLY A 319 6.59 -12.43 0.74
CA GLY A 319 5.59 -12.81 1.73
C GLY A 319 6.27 -13.45 2.94
N LYS A 320 6.19 -12.82 4.11
CA LYS A 320 6.76 -13.35 5.35
C LYS A 320 5.69 -13.61 6.40
N ALA A 321 5.75 -14.74 7.08
CA ALA A 321 4.99 -14.98 8.28
C ALA A 321 5.92 -15.45 9.40
N VAL A 322 5.80 -14.83 10.57
CA VAL A 322 6.54 -15.20 11.77
C VAL A 322 5.56 -15.71 12.81
N VAL A 323 5.71 -16.98 13.22
CA VAL A 323 4.90 -17.58 14.29
C VAL A 323 5.76 -17.63 15.54
N HIS A 324 5.48 -16.75 16.49
CA HIS A 324 6.22 -16.62 17.73
C HIS A 324 5.91 -17.76 18.70
N GLU A 325 6.78 -18.02 19.65
CA GLU A 325 6.72 -19.15 20.58
C GLU A 325 5.35 -19.32 21.29
N GLY A 326 4.72 -18.21 21.69
CA GLY A 326 3.39 -18.19 22.33
C GLY A 326 2.21 -18.37 21.39
N ALA A 327 2.42 -18.40 20.06
CA ALA A 327 1.36 -18.43 19.06
C ALA A 327 0.96 -19.88 18.68
N GLN A 328 0.74 -20.73 19.66
CA GLN A 328 0.27 -22.10 19.44
C GLN A 328 -1.10 -22.13 18.75
N GLN A 329 -1.42 -23.19 18.04
CA GLN A 329 -2.65 -23.43 17.28
C GLN A 329 -2.88 -22.39 16.16
N SER A 330 -1.81 -21.74 15.72
CA SER A 330 -1.89 -20.76 14.64
C SER A 330 -1.84 -21.43 13.26
N GLN A 331 -2.44 -20.73 12.29
CA GLN A 331 -2.47 -21.15 10.89
C GLN A 331 -1.95 -20.03 10.00
N ALA A 332 -0.90 -20.30 9.23
CA ALA A 332 -0.33 -19.37 8.27
C ALA A 332 -0.26 -20.00 6.86
N ARG A 333 -0.91 -19.37 5.90
CA ARG A 333 -0.88 -19.80 4.51
C ARG A 333 -0.44 -18.68 3.60
N GLN A 334 0.56 -18.95 2.76
CA GLN A 334 1.05 -18.00 1.76
C GLN A 334 0.98 -18.62 0.38
N THR A 335 0.50 -17.85 -0.60
CA THR A 335 0.48 -18.26 -1.99
C THR A 335 0.84 -17.06 -2.87
N SER A 336 1.84 -17.23 -3.74
CA SER A 336 2.17 -16.27 -4.79
C SER A 336 2.15 -16.98 -6.13
N ARG A 337 1.35 -16.49 -7.06
CA ARG A 337 1.29 -17.01 -8.43
C ARG A 337 1.57 -15.90 -9.42
N ASN A 338 2.51 -16.12 -10.31
CA ASN A 338 3.03 -15.07 -11.17
C ASN A 338 3.04 -15.52 -12.63
N LEU A 339 2.72 -14.59 -13.52
CA LEU A 339 2.62 -14.80 -14.95
C LEU A 339 3.54 -13.83 -15.69
N LEU A 340 4.48 -14.37 -16.46
CA LEU A 340 5.34 -13.61 -17.36
C LEU A 340 4.75 -13.62 -18.76
N LEU A 341 4.42 -12.45 -19.30
CA LEU A 341 3.85 -12.31 -20.64
C LEU A 341 4.89 -12.08 -21.74
N THR A 342 6.09 -11.62 -21.39
CA THR A 342 7.17 -11.35 -22.34
C THR A 342 8.52 -11.81 -21.81
N PRO A 343 9.49 -12.12 -22.67
CA PRO A 343 10.84 -12.57 -22.24
C PRO A 343 11.64 -11.55 -21.44
N GLY A 344 11.33 -10.24 -21.59
CA GLY A 344 12.04 -9.17 -20.88
C GLY A 344 11.48 -8.84 -19.50
N ALA A 345 10.35 -9.45 -19.12
CA ALA A 345 9.70 -9.25 -17.84
C ALA A 345 10.33 -10.13 -16.75
N GLU A 346 10.33 -9.64 -15.52
CA GLU A 346 10.94 -10.33 -14.38
C GLU A 346 10.04 -10.22 -13.15
N ILE A 347 9.87 -11.34 -12.44
CA ILE A 347 9.21 -11.37 -11.13
C ILE A 347 10.08 -12.16 -10.16
N ASP A 348 10.57 -11.46 -9.12
CA ASP A 348 11.24 -12.07 -7.98
C ASP A 348 10.19 -12.38 -6.90
N THR A 349 10.12 -13.65 -6.46
CA THR A 349 9.19 -14.05 -5.41
C THR A 349 9.94 -14.78 -4.30
N LYS A 350 9.76 -14.30 -3.04
CA LYS A 350 10.45 -14.84 -1.87
C LYS A 350 9.43 -15.11 -0.75
N PRO A 351 8.86 -16.31 -0.66
CA PRO A 351 8.06 -16.68 0.51
C PRO A 351 8.97 -17.06 1.68
N GLU A 352 8.68 -16.55 2.88
CA GLU A 352 9.44 -16.78 4.09
C GLU A 352 8.52 -17.22 5.23
N LEU A 353 8.91 -18.31 5.94
CA LEU A 353 8.24 -18.76 7.15
C LEU A 353 9.28 -18.92 8.26
N GLU A 354 9.06 -18.21 9.37
CA GLU A 354 9.81 -18.40 10.60
C GLU A 354 8.86 -18.93 11.67
N ILE A 355 9.09 -20.15 12.15
CA ILE A 355 8.15 -20.85 13.01
C ILE A 355 8.86 -21.23 14.30
N TYR A 356 8.41 -20.63 15.41
CA TYR A 356 8.96 -20.85 16.75
C TYR A 356 7.96 -21.54 17.70
N ALA A 357 6.82 -22.02 17.18
CA ALA A 357 5.80 -22.77 17.90
C ALA A 357 5.61 -24.16 17.29
N ASP A 358 5.25 -25.16 18.12
CA ASP A 358 5.19 -26.56 17.69
C ASP A 358 3.82 -26.98 17.16
N ASP A 359 2.72 -26.56 17.82
CA ASP A 359 1.34 -26.91 17.43
C ASP A 359 0.78 -25.87 16.44
N VAL A 360 1.21 -25.94 15.18
CA VAL A 360 0.82 -24.98 14.13
C VAL A 360 0.64 -25.62 12.77
N GLN A 361 -0.10 -24.95 11.87
CA GLN A 361 -0.28 -25.34 10.49
C GLN A 361 0.21 -24.23 9.56
N CYS A 362 1.40 -24.39 9.00
CA CYS A 362 2.01 -23.40 8.14
C CYS A 362 2.32 -23.97 6.76
N SER A 363 2.04 -23.20 5.71
CA SER A 363 2.36 -23.59 4.35
C SER A 363 2.64 -22.36 3.49
N HIS A 364 3.57 -22.51 2.55
CA HIS A 364 3.79 -21.54 1.51
C HIS A 364 3.93 -22.19 0.13
N GLY A 365 3.64 -21.42 -0.93
CA GLY A 365 3.86 -21.84 -2.29
C GLY A 365 4.05 -20.63 -3.19
N ALA A 366 5.03 -20.69 -4.08
CA ALA A 366 5.26 -19.68 -5.08
C ALA A 366 5.45 -20.32 -6.44
N THR A 367 4.85 -19.74 -7.47
CA THR A 367 5.02 -20.16 -8.86
C THR A 367 5.20 -18.95 -9.76
N THR A 368 6.13 -19.06 -10.70
CA THR A 368 6.29 -18.09 -11.79
C THR A 368 6.35 -18.88 -13.09
N GLY A 369 5.46 -18.55 -14.03
CA GLY A 369 5.33 -19.28 -15.27
C GLY A 369 4.84 -18.40 -16.41
N GLN A 370 4.53 -19.04 -17.52
CA GLN A 370 3.97 -18.45 -18.73
C GLN A 370 2.54 -18.94 -18.93
N LEU A 371 1.84 -18.39 -19.93
CA LEU A 371 0.52 -18.90 -20.34
C LEU A 371 0.64 -20.35 -20.79
N ASP A 372 -0.32 -21.17 -20.37
CA ASP A 372 -0.38 -22.59 -20.73
C ASP A 372 -0.57 -22.76 -22.23
N ALA A 373 0.36 -23.45 -22.88
CA ALA A 373 0.36 -23.65 -24.32
C ALA A 373 -0.85 -24.48 -24.80
N ALA A 374 -1.33 -25.42 -24.01
CA ALA A 374 -2.50 -26.24 -24.36
C ALA A 374 -3.79 -25.40 -24.26
N ALA A 375 -3.91 -24.55 -23.25
CA ALA A 375 -5.02 -23.61 -23.12
C ALA A 375 -5.01 -22.58 -24.27
N MET A 376 -3.82 -22.05 -24.64
CA MET A 376 -3.67 -21.17 -25.79
C MET A 376 -4.11 -21.87 -27.10
N PHE A 377 -3.64 -23.09 -27.34
CA PHE A 377 -4.01 -23.87 -28.51
C PHE A 377 -5.52 -24.12 -28.55
N TYR A 378 -6.13 -24.52 -27.42
CA TYR A 378 -7.57 -24.75 -27.33
C TYR A 378 -8.37 -23.51 -27.70
N LEU A 379 -8.07 -22.35 -27.15
CA LEU A 379 -8.79 -21.11 -27.46
C LEU A 379 -8.62 -20.71 -28.92
N ARG A 380 -7.42 -20.84 -29.48
CA ARG A 380 -7.17 -20.58 -30.90
C ARG A 380 -7.93 -21.54 -31.81
N SER A 381 -8.06 -22.82 -31.45
CA SER A 381 -8.85 -23.80 -32.21
C SER A 381 -10.36 -23.51 -32.19
N ARG A 382 -10.80 -22.66 -31.25
CA ARG A 382 -12.19 -22.17 -31.16
C ARG A 382 -12.40 -20.82 -31.85
N GLY A 383 -11.41 -20.34 -32.59
CA GLY A 383 -11.52 -19.15 -33.42
C GLY A 383 -11.01 -17.84 -32.82
N LEU A 384 -10.44 -17.87 -31.59
CA LEU A 384 -9.80 -16.68 -31.05
C LEU A 384 -8.44 -16.44 -31.72
N SER A 385 -8.12 -15.20 -32.00
CA SER A 385 -6.77 -14.79 -32.37
C SER A 385 -5.77 -15.06 -31.22
N GLU A 386 -4.49 -15.01 -31.48
CA GLU A 386 -3.49 -15.17 -30.44
C GLU A 386 -3.61 -14.10 -29.35
N THR A 387 -3.80 -12.84 -29.74
CA THR A 387 -4.01 -11.71 -28.82
C THR A 387 -5.24 -11.90 -27.94
N GLU A 388 -6.38 -12.30 -28.53
CA GLU A 388 -7.60 -12.55 -27.75
C GLU A 388 -7.45 -13.72 -26.78
N ALA A 389 -6.78 -14.82 -27.19
CA ALA A 389 -6.53 -15.95 -26.31
C ALA A 389 -5.59 -15.57 -25.15
N ARG A 390 -4.51 -14.83 -25.41
CA ARG A 390 -3.61 -14.29 -24.38
C ARG A 390 -4.35 -13.39 -23.40
N SER A 391 -5.16 -12.47 -23.92
CA SER A 391 -5.97 -11.56 -23.10
C SER A 391 -6.94 -12.34 -22.21
N ALA A 392 -7.67 -13.30 -22.77
CA ALA A 392 -8.65 -14.10 -22.02
C ALA A 392 -7.99 -14.88 -20.88
N LEU A 393 -6.86 -15.55 -21.14
CA LEU A 393 -6.14 -16.30 -20.10
C LEU A 393 -5.54 -15.40 -19.02
N THR A 394 -5.00 -14.25 -19.40
CA THR A 394 -4.45 -13.30 -18.43
C THR A 394 -5.54 -12.69 -17.55
N ARG A 395 -6.71 -12.34 -18.14
CA ARG A 395 -7.88 -11.89 -17.39
C ARG A 395 -8.40 -12.96 -16.44
N ALA A 396 -8.47 -14.22 -16.88
CA ALA A 396 -8.89 -15.33 -16.02
C ALA A 396 -7.91 -15.54 -14.85
N PHE A 397 -6.61 -15.42 -15.11
CA PHE A 397 -5.58 -15.51 -14.08
C PHE A 397 -5.72 -14.39 -13.03
N ALA A 398 -5.85 -13.13 -13.45
CA ALA A 398 -6.05 -11.99 -12.56
C ALA A 398 -7.42 -12.04 -11.87
N GLY A 399 -8.46 -12.48 -12.58
CA GLY A 399 -9.84 -12.55 -12.11
C GLY A 399 -10.04 -13.39 -10.85
N ALA A 400 -9.20 -14.40 -10.64
CA ALA A 400 -9.31 -15.25 -9.45
C ALA A 400 -8.98 -14.50 -8.12
N VAL A 401 -8.20 -13.41 -8.15
CA VAL A 401 -8.04 -12.53 -6.98
C VAL A 401 -9.18 -11.51 -6.93
N LEU A 402 -9.57 -10.95 -8.09
CA LEU A 402 -10.67 -9.98 -8.16
C LEU A 402 -11.99 -10.56 -7.65
N SER A 403 -12.24 -11.85 -7.81
CA SER A 403 -13.45 -12.52 -7.30
C SER A 403 -13.54 -12.58 -5.77
N ARG A 404 -12.43 -12.32 -5.05
CA ARG A 404 -12.40 -12.21 -3.59
C ARG A 404 -12.69 -10.79 -3.09
N MET A 405 -12.71 -9.81 -3.99
CA MET A 405 -13.00 -8.43 -3.68
C MET A 405 -14.51 -8.24 -3.63
N ASP A 406 -15.08 -8.24 -2.43
CA ASP A 406 -16.53 -8.15 -2.21
C ASP A 406 -17.10 -6.73 -2.35
N HIS A 407 -16.31 -5.76 -2.84
CA HIS A 407 -16.71 -4.39 -3.17
C HIS A 407 -16.80 -4.23 -4.70
N ALA A 408 -18.01 -4.32 -5.25
CA ALA A 408 -18.23 -4.38 -6.69
C ALA A 408 -17.66 -3.19 -7.49
N ALA A 409 -17.83 -1.95 -6.99
CA ALA A 409 -17.30 -0.75 -7.64
C ALA A 409 -15.76 -0.76 -7.67
N PHE A 410 -15.11 -1.16 -6.58
CA PHE A 410 -13.65 -1.30 -6.52
C PHE A 410 -13.16 -2.37 -7.51
N ALA A 411 -13.74 -3.57 -7.46
CA ALA A 411 -13.37 -4.66 -8.37
C ALA A 411 -13.61 -4.29 -9.84
N GLY A 412 -14.65 -3.48 -10.12
CA GLY A 412 -14.96 -2.94 -11.45
C GLY A 412 -13.84 -2.06 -11.98
N VAL A 413 -13.42 -1.06 -11.21
CA VAL A 413 -12.33 -0.14 -11.59
C VAL A 413 -10.99 -0.87 -11.73
N VAL A 414 -10.67 -1.80 -10.83
CA VAL A 414 -9.43 -2.60 -10.97
C VAL A 414 -9.46 -3.39 -12.28
N ARG A 415 -10.61 -3.96 -12.66
CA ARG A 415 -10.78 -4.69 -13.93
C ARG A 415 -10.62 -3.75 -15.13
N GLU A 416 -11.27 -2.59 -15.12
CA GLU A 416 -11.16 -1.59 -16.19
C GLU A 416 -9.70 -1.14 -16.42
N VAL A 417 -8.97 -0.84 -15.35
CA VAL A 417 -7.55 -0.47 -15.44
C VAL A 417 -6.71 -1.62 -15.98
N LEU A 418 -6.95 -2.84 -15.50
CA LEU A 418 -6.26 -4.05 -15.98
C LEU A 418 -6.53 -4.27 -17.46
N ASP A 419 -7.80 -4.22 -17.89
CA ASP A 419 -8.21 -4.44 -19.28
C ASP A 419 -7.58 -3.41 -20.22
N ALA A 420 -7.65 -2.13 -19.88
CA ALA A 420 -7.03 -1.06 -20.66
C ALA A 420 -5.50 -1.20 -20.79
N ARG A 421 -4.84 -1.79 -19.79
CA ARG A 421 -3.40 -2.05 -19.87
C ARG A 421 -3.07 -3.28 -20.69
N LEU A 422 -3.83 -4.35 -20.54
CA LEU A 422 -3.65 -5.57 -21.33
C LEU A 422 -3.87 -5.32 -22.82
N GLU A 423 -4.85 -4.52 -23.19
CA GLU A 423 -5.08 -4.11 -24.59
C GLU A 423 -3.82 -3.42 -25.16
N ARG A 424 -3.28 -2.41 -24.49
CA ARG A 424 -2.06 -1.73 -24.95
C ARG A 424 -0.84 -2.63 -25.04
N LEU A 425 -0.69 -3.57 -24.11
CA LEU A 425 0.45 -4.49 -24.09
C LEU A 425 0.40 -5.50 -25.23
N LEU A 426 -0.78 -5.98 -25.57
CA LEU A 426 -0.97 -6.99 -26.61
C LEU A 426 -0.94 -6.39 -28.02
N ASP A 427 -1.32 -5.11 -28.17
CA ASP A 427 -1.20 -4.37 -29.43
C ASP A 427 0.27 -4.04 -29.77
N THR A 428 1.12 -3.85 -28.76
CA THR A 428 2.54 -3.50 -28.96
C THR A 428 3.46 -4.72 -29.13
N HIS A 429 2.99 -5.92 -28.82
CA HIS A 429 3.74 -7.17 -28.90
C HIS A 429 2.82 -8.28 -29.44
N PRO A 430 2.49 -8.25 -30.78
CA PRO A 430 1.63 -9.26 -31.39
C PRO A 430 2.27 -10.66 -31.41
#